data_2a6105b79a95b660c5da5a3b52e9b8be
#
_entry.id   2a6105b79a95b660c5da5a3b52e9b8be
#
_cell.length_a   1.000
_cell.length_b   1.000
_cell.length_c   1.000
_cell.angle_alpha   90.00
_cell.angle_beta   90.00
_cell.angle_gamma   90.00
#
_symmetry.space_group_name_H-M   'P 1'
#
loop_
_entity.id
_entity.type
_entity.pdbx_description
1 polymer ?
#
loop_
_entity_poly.entity_id
_entity_poly.type
_entity_poly.pdbx_seq_one_letter_code
_entity_poly.pdbx_strand_id
1 'polypeptide(L)'
;MIKGDSTEYALLEKWTKDFDCQGFMTAEIGVREGLGSKIMMDNLKNVYLHVGIDPYGNLKYQHYDDTGSYTCDYTDTMRDRMLNDFYKYRNAGKFRLYNDTDTNFMNDHD
;
A
#
# COMPACT_ATOMS: atom_id res chain seq x y z
N MET A 1 -1.30 3.22 -15.50
CA MET A 1 -0.19 2.49 -14.86
C MET A 1 -0.15 2.80 -13.36
N ILE A 2 -0.08 1.79 -12.56
CA ILE A 2 0.05 1.96 -11.11
C ILE A 2 1.50 2.37 -10.79
N LYS A 3 1.65 3.39 -9.99
CA LYS A 3 2.95 4.02 -9.71
C LYS A 3 3.39 3.79 -8.27
N GLY A 4 4.66 4.06 -8.02
CA GLY A 4 5.27 4.05 -6.70
C GLY A 4 6.38 5.07 -6.59
N ASP A 5 6.86 5.26 -5.37
CA ASP A 5 7.83 6.31 -5.03
C ASP A 5 9.08 5.77 -4.32
N SER A 6 9.21 4.47 -4.20
CA SER A 6 10.39 3.84 -3.60
C SER A 6 11.35 3.35 -4.66
N THR A 7 12.63 3.25 -4.32
CA THR A 7 13.65 2.64 -5.17
C THR A 7 13.83 1.14 -4.90
N GLU A 8 13.05 0.58 -3.96
CA GLU A 8 13.23 -0.79 -3.47
C GLU A 8 12.16 -1.76 -3.93
N TYR A 9 11.36 -1.40 -4.92
CA TYR A 9 10.29 -2.29 -5.41
C TYR A 9 10.82 -3.59 -6.01
N ALA A 10 11.99 -3.57 -6.62
CA ALA A 10 12.60 -4.79 -7.16
C ALA A 10 12.90 -5.81 -6.06
N LEU A 11 13.35 -5.33 -4.89
CA LEU A 11 13.61 -6.19 -3.74
C LEU A 11 12.30 -6.74 -3.16
N LEU A 12 11.27 -5.90 -3.05
CA LEU A 12 9.95 -6.34 -2.61
C LEU A 12 9.39 -7.40 -3.55
N GLU A 13 9.52 -7.20 -4.85
CA GLU A 13 9.05 -8.16 -5.85
C GLU A 13 9.75 -9.51 -5.69
N LYS A 14 11.08 -9.50 -5.57
CA LYS A 14 11.86 -10.72 -5.36
C LYS A 14 11.44 -11.44 -4.08
N TRP A 15 11.35 -10.69 -2.98
CA TRP A 15 11.01 -11.25 -1.68
C TRP A 15 9.61 -11.89 -1.68
N THR A 16 8.63 -11.21 -2.27
CA THR A 16 7.26 -11.72 -2.30
C THR A 16 7.09 -12.91 -3.20
N LYS A 17 7.88 -13.03 -4.27
CA LYS A 17 7.87 -14.23 -5.13
C LYS A 17 8.44 -15.45 -4.43
N ASP A 18 9.43 -15.24 -3.57
CA ASP A 18 10.10 -16.33 -2.85
C ASP A 18 9.38 -16.70 -1.56
N PHE A 19 8.52 -15.83 -1.06
CA PHE A 19 7.83 -16.04 0.21
C PHE A 19 6.62 -16.95 0.04
N ASP A 20 6.64 -18.08 0.75
CA ASP A 20 5.51 -19.02 0.78
C ASP A 20 4.69 -18.80 2.02
N CYS A 21 3.48 -18.25 1.85
CA CYS A 21 2.55 -18.02 2.94
C CYS A 21 1.22 -18.72 2.65
N GLN A 22 0.50 -19.10 3.69
CA GLN A 22 -0.74 -19.86 3.56
C GLN A 22 -1.89 -19.17 4.28
N GLY A 23 -2.93 -18.81 3.50
CA GLY A 23 -4.19 -18.36 4.03
C GLY A 23 -4.12 -17.05 4.82
N PHE A 24 -3.22 -16.16 4.45
CA PHE A 24 -2.96 -14.97 5.23
C PHE A 24 -3.63 -13.74 4.66
N MET A 25 -3.84 -12.81 5.55
CA MET A 25 -4.14 -11.43 5.29
C MET A 25 -2.84 -10.62 5.42
N THR A 26 -2.60 -9.70 4.49
CA THR A 26 -1.45 -8.80 4.58
C THR A 26 -1.90 -7.39 4.84
N ALA A 27 -1.02 -6.58 5.41
CA ALA A 27 -1.28 -5.18 5.67
C ALA A 27 -0.07 -4.35 5.27
N GLU A 28 -0.33 -3.16 4.74
CA GLU A 28 0.68 -2.21 4.34
C GLU A 28 0.34 -0.85 4.91
N ILE A 29 1.31 -0.25 5.60
CA ILE A 29 1.20 1.12 6.10
C ILE A 29 1.88 2.02 5.07
N GLY A 30 1.11 2.97 4.51
CA GLY A 30 1.62 3.85 3.46
C GLY A 30 1.43 3.24 2.07
N VAL A 31 0.23 3.33 1.53
CA VAL A 31 -0.12 2.80 0.20
C VAL A 31 0.27 3.76 -0.91
N ARG A 32 0.01 5.02 -0.70
CA ARG A 32 0.22 6.13 -1.63
C ARG A 32 -0.38 5.83 -3.00
N GLU A 33 0.42 5.63 -4.06
CA GLU A 33 -0.08 5.37 -5.41
C GLU A 33 -0.33 3.89 -5.71
N GLY A 34 0.13 2.98 -4.85
CA GLY A 34 -0.30 1.60 -4.85
C GLY A 34 0.63 0.56 -5.45
N LEU A 35 1.83 0.93 -5.93
CA LEU A 35 2.70 -0.06 -6.57
C LEU A 35 3.14 -1.17 -5.60
N GLY A 36 3.48 -0.81 -4.35
CA GLY A 36 3.82 -1.80 -3.33
C GLY A 36 2.68 -2.78 -3.07
N SER A 37 1.47 -2.27 -2.93
CA SER A 37 0.27 -3.11 -2.74
C SER A 37 0.06 -4.05 -3.93
N LYS A 38 0.22 -3.54 -5.16
CA LYS A 38 0.07 -4.35 -6.37
C LYS A 38 1.08 -5.50 -6.39
N ILE A 39 2.35 -5.22 -6.08
CA ILE A 39 3.40 -6.24 -6.03
C ILE A 39 3.03 -7.33 -5.03
N MET A 40 2.58 -6.95 -3.84
CA MET A 40 2.20 -7.91 -2.81
C MET A 40 1.00 -8.75 -3.25
N MET A 41 -0.05 -8.12 -3.79
CA MET A 41 -1.25 -8.84 -4.22
C MET A 41 -0.98 -9.78 -5.38
N ASP A 42 -0.09 -9.42 -6.31
CA ASP A 42 0.18 -10.23 -7.49
C ASP A 42 1.13 -11.40 -7.17
N ASN A 43 2.04 -11.24 -6.23
CA ASN A 43 3.10 -12.21 -5.97
C ASN A 43 2.82 -13.15 -4.79
N LEU A 44 2.09 -12.70 -3.77
CA LEU A 44 1.75 -13.52 -2.61
C LEU A 44 0.51 -14.36 -2.90
N LYS A 45 0.72 -15.58 -3.37
CA LYS A 45 -0.31 -16.42 -3.99
C LYS A 45 -1.44 -16.84 -3.04
N ASN A 46 -1.12 -17.03 -1.77
CA ASN A 46 -2.09 -17.55 -0.80
C ASN A 46 -2.73 -16.47 0.06
N VAL A 47 -2.49 -15.20 -0.26
CA VAL A 47 -3.10 -14.08 0.44
C VAL A 47 -4.47 -13.80 -0.16
N TYR A 48 -5.50 -13.87 0.67
CA TYR A 48 -6.87 -13.64 0.23
C TYR A 48 -7.32 -12.18 0.42
N LEU A 49 -6.65 -11.42 1.28
CA LEU A 49 -6.96 -10.01 1.51
C LEU A 49 -5.70 -9.23 1.82
N HIS A 50 -5.51 -8.15 1.07
CA HIS A 50 -4.47 -7.15 1.34
C HIS A 50 -5.15 -5.88 1.87
N VAL A 51 -4.73 -5.42 3.03
CA VAL A 51 -5.25 -4.21 3.68
C VAL A 51 -4.22 -3.11 3.55
N GLY A 52 -4.63 -2.00 2.93
CA GLY A 52 -3.83 -0.78 2.88
C GLY A 52 -4.28 0.22 3.94
N ILE A 53 -3.35 0.86 4.60
CA ILE A 53 -3.61 1.88 5.62
C ILE A 53 -2.87 3.14 5.21
N ASP A 54 -3.63 4.21 4.92
CA ASP A 54 -3.02 5.47 4.48
C ASP A 54 -4.00 6.62 4.79
N PRO A 55 -3.56 7.71 5.43
CA PRO A 55 -4.46 8.80 5.77
C PRO A 55 -4.86 9.68 4.59
N TYR A 56 -4.07 9.77 3.53
CA TYR A 56 -4.30 10.69 2.41
C TYR A 56 -4.72 12.10 2.91
N GLY A 57 -5.83 12.66 2.40
CA GLY A 57 -6.40 13.90 2.95
C GLY A 57 -5.65 15.16 2.55
N ASN A 58 -4.91 15.14 1.42
CA ASN A 58 -4.09 16.27 0.94
C ASN A 58 -3.00 16.67 1.94
N LEU A 59 -2.45 15.67 2.62
CA LEU A 59 -1.39 15.87 3.60
C LEU A 59 -0.03 15.91 2.92
N LYS A 60 0.91 16.61 3.56
CA LYS A 60 2.30 16.67 3.14
C LYS A 60 3.17 16.15 4.27
N TYR A 61 4.10 15.24 3.92
CA TYR A 61 5.04 14.68 4.87
C TYR A 61 6.47 15.00 4.46
N GLN A 62 7.28 15.38 5.45
CA GLN A 62 8.70 15.52 5.28
C GLN A 62 9.36 14.18 5.53
N HIS A 63 10.04 13.65 4.52
CA HIS A 63 10.79 12.41 4.62
C HIS A 63 12.28 12.68 4.65
N TYR A 64 13.01 11.78 5.30
CA TYR A 64 14.47 11.86 5.43
C TYR A 64 15.05 10.52 5.01
N ASP A 65 16.08 10.56 4.18
CA ASP A 65 16.83 9.37 3.77
C ASP A 65 18.31 9.71 3.63
N ASP A 66 19.09 8.78 3.09
CA ASP A 66 20.55 8.95 2.93
C ASP A 66 20.93 10.06 1.95
N THR A 67 19.99 10.49 1.10
CA THR A 67 20.22 11.55 0.12
C THR A 67 19.80 12.93 0.63
N GLY A 68 19.14 13.00 1.79
CA GLY A 68 18.65 14.24 2.40
C GLY A 68 17.20 14.17 2.77
N SER A 69 16.52 15.31 2.75
CA SER A 69 15.08 15.38 3.06
C SER A 69 14.28 15.76 1.81
N TYR A 70 13.06 15.26 1.73
CA TYR A 70 12.12 15.59 0.66
C TYR A 70 10.69 15.55 1.17
N THR A 71 9.79 16.25 0.47
CA THR A 71 8.37 16.31 0.84
C THR A 71 7.56 15.42 -0.10
N CYS A 72 6.73 14.56 0.48
CA CYS A 72 5.76 13.76 -0.26
C CYS A 72 4.35 14.27 -0.02
N ASP A 73 3.58 14.37 -1.09
CA ASP A 73 2.16 14.72 -1.04
C ASP A 73 1.32 13.46 -0.99
N TYR A 74 0.29 13.48 -0.14
CA TYR A 74 -0.70 12.41 -0.02
C TYR A 74 -2.07 13.02 -0.26
N THR A 75 -2.52 13.03 -1.51
CA THR A 75 -3.72 13.74 -1.92
C THR A 75 -4.92 12.82 -2.06
N ASP A 76 -6.13 13.39 -1.92
CA ASP A 76 -7.37 12.63 -2.15
C ASP A 76 -7.50 12.21 -3.61
N THR A 77 -7.00 13.00 -4.55
CA THR A 77 -6.96 12.63 -5.96
C THR A 77 -6.10 11.38 -6.17
N MET A 78 -4.97 11.31 -5.49
CA MET A 78 -4.08 10.14 -5.53
C MET A 78 -4.80 8.90 -4.99
N ARG A 79 -5.49 9.03 -3.86
CA ARG A 79 -6.30 7.96 -3.28
C ARG A 79 -7.36 7.47 -4.26
N ASP A 80 -8.12 8.38 -4.85
CA ASP A 80 -9.23 8.03 -5.73
C ASP A 80 -8.73 7.34 -7.00
N ARG A 81 -7.58 7.79 -7.53
CA ARG A 81 -6.94 7.15 -8.68
C ARG A 81 -6.49 5.73 -8.33
N MET A 82 -5.84 5.56 -7.19
CA MET A 82 -5.40 4.24 -6.71
C MET A 82 -6.59 3.30 -6.54
N LEU A 83 -7.66 3.75 -5.91
CA LEU A 83 -8.86 2.94 -5.72
C LEU A 83 -9.50 2.55 -7.06
N ASN A 84 -9.47 3.44 -8.04
CA ASN A 84 -9.96 3.14 -9.38
C ASN A 84 -9.06 2.11 -10.09
N ASP A 85 -7.74 2.28 -9.99
CA ASP A 85 -6.78 1.35 -10.57
C ASP A 85 -6.89 -0.05 -9.95
N PHE A 86 -7.34 -0.13 -8.71
CA PHE A 86 -7.49 -1.39 -7.98
C PHE A 86 -8.91 -1.97 -8.06
N TYR A 87 -9.74 -1.49 -8.98
CA TYR A 87 -11.12 -1.96 -9.12
C TYR A 87 -11.21 -3.48 -9.18
N LYS A 88 -10.35 -4.12 -9.95
CA LYS A 88 -10.32 -5.58 -10.11
C LYS A 88 -10.10 -6.29 -8.77
N TYR A 89 -9.13 -5.82 -7.98
CA TYR A 89 -8.84 -6.40 -6.67
C TYR A 89 -9.95 -6.12 -5.66
N ARG A 90 -10.47 -4.91 -5.67
CA ARG A 90 -11.57 -4.51 -4.78
C ARG A 90 -12.83 -5.31 -5.06
N ASN A 91 -13.18 -5.46 -6.33
CA ASN A 91 -14.36 -6.20 -6.75
C ASN A 91 -14.26 -7.69 -6.39
N ALA A 92 -13.05 -8.24 -6.38
CA ALA A 92 -12.79 -9.62 -5.97
C ALA A 92 -12.69 -9.78 -4.45
N GLY A 93 -12.84 -8.70 -3.68
CA GLY A 93 -12.69 -8.73 -2.22
C GLY A 93 -11.26 -8.91 -1.75
N LYS A 94 -10.27 -8.68 -2.62
CA LYS A 94 -8.86 -8.91 -2.31
C LYS A 94 -8.15 -7.69 -1.74
N PHE A 95 -8.70 -6.50 -1.92
CA PHE A 95 -8.10 -5.24 -1.44
C PHE A 95 -9.11 -4.44 -0.64
N ARG A 96 -8.66 -3.90 0.50
CA ARG A 96 -9.43 -2.96 1.32
C ARG A 96 -8.54 -1.83 1.78
N LEU A 97 -8.99 -0.60 1.60
CA LEU A 97 -8.31 0.58 2.11
C LEU A 97 -8.95 1.04 3.42
N TYR A 98 -8.11 1.27 4.43
CA TYR A 98 -8.48 2.06 5.61
C TYR A 98 -7.84 3.43 5.47
N ASN A 99 -8.67 4.42 5.22
CA ASN A 99 -8.25 5.82 5.00
C ASN A 99 -8.02 6.48 6.35
N ASP A 100 -6.95 6.08 7.02
CA ASP A 100 -6.66 6.46 8.40
C ASP A 100 -5.15 6.44 8.66
N THR A 101 -4.74 6.99 9.81
CA THR A 101 -3.36 6.86 10.27
C THR A 101 -3.13 5.46 10.85
N ASP A 102 -1.88 5.02 10.87
CA ASP A 102 -1.51 3.74 11.47
C ASP A 102 -1.89 3.70 12.97
N THR A 103 -1.67 4.80 13.68
CA THR A 103 -2.01 4.89 15.11
C THR A 103 -3.51 4.72 15.35
N ASN A 104 -4.33 5.46 14.60
CA ASN A 104 -5.79 5.36 14.73
C ASN A 104 -6.29 3.99 14.34
N PHE A 105 -5.74 3.42 13.26
CA PHE A 105 -6.10 2.07 12.82
C PHE A 105 -5.82 1.04 13.93
N MET A 106 -4.63 1.08 14.52
CA MET A 106 -4.25 0.16 15.58
C MET A 106 -5.13 0.31 16.82
N ASN A 107 -5.50 1.53 17.18
CA ASN A 107 -6.38 1.78 18.32
C ASN A 107 -7.80 1.25 18.10
N ASP A 108 -8.30 1.30 16.85
CA ASP A 108 -9.65 0.90 16.51
C ASP A 108 -9.80 -0.60 16.24
N HIS A 109 -8.67 -1.31 15.98
CA HIS A 109 -8.69 -2.71 15.54
C HIS A 109 -7.86 -3.63 16.45
N ASP A 110 -7.69 -3.26 17.68
CA ASP A 110 -6.96 -4.07 18.66
C ASP A 110 -7.63 -5.43 18.93
#